data_0a4116f2983e14746e6c8c3153904f06
#
_entry.id   0a4116f2983e14746e6c8c3153904f06
#
_cell.length_a   1.000
_cell.length_b   1.000
_cell.length_c   1.000
_cell.angle_alpha   90.00
_cell.angle_beta   90.00
_cell.angle_gamma   90.00
#
_symmetry.space_group_name_H-M   'P 1'
#
loop_
_entity.id
_entity.type
_entity.pdbx_description
1 polymer ?
#
loop_
_entity_poly.entity_id
_entity_poly.type
_entity_poly.pdbx_seq_one_letter_code
_entity_poly.pdbx_strand_id
1 'polypeptide(L)'
;MGAAESVSENSIHEFSVKDPKGRDVNLTTYKGKVLLVVNVASKCGFTNSNYTQLTELYSRYKDKGLEILAFPCNQFLKQQPGNSLEAEQFACTRYKAEYPIFGKIRVNGPNTAPVYKFLKANKSGFLGSRIKWNFTKFLVDKEGKVLKRYGPTTSPLSIEVLLSLSLSLSLSYNDIKRALGEA
;
A
#
# COMPACT_ATOMS: atom_id res chain seq x y z
N MET A 1 7.84 27.26 -22.82
CA MET A 1 6.97 26.08 -22.79
C MET A 1 7.88 24.89 -22.46
N GLY A 2 8.04 24.57 -21.18
CA GLY A 2 8.81 23.43 -20.73
C GLY A 2 7.91 22.20 -20.71
N ALA A 3 8.17 21.25 -21.60
CA ALA A 3 7.61 19.92 -21.49
C ALA A 3 8.12 19.32 -20.18
N ALA A 4 7.20 19.01 -19.26
CA ALA A 4 7.54 18.20 -18.11
C ALA A 4 7.95 16.82 -18.65
N GLU A 5 9.22 16.47 -18.56
CA GLU A 5 9.69 15.12 -18.74
C GLU A 5 8.93 14.24 -17.75
N SER A 6 8.03 13.45 -18.27
CA SER A 6 7.45 12.34 -17.52
C SER A 6 8.53 11.29 -17.36
N VAL A 7 9.32 11.40 -16.29
CA VAL A 7 10.14 10.27 -15.85
C VAL A 7 9.15 9.17 -15.50
N SER A 8 9.04 8.17 -16.37
CA SER A 8 8.21 6.99 -16.11
C SER A 8 8.93 6.15 -15.08
N GLU A 9 8.60 6.42 -13.80
CA GLU A 9 9.08 5.59 -12.71
C GLU A 9 8.55 4.17 -12.92
N ASN A 10 9.47 3.21 -12.94
CA ASN A 10 9.16 1.82 -13.24
C ASN A 10 8.96 0.96 -11.99
N SER A 11 9.27 1.52 -10.83
CA SER A 11 9.26 0.79 -9.55
C SER A 11 8.86 1.69 -8.39
N ILE A 12 8.11 1.14 -7.43
CA ILE A 12 7.80 1.84 -6.18
C ILE A 12 9.06 2.22 -5.40
N HIS A 13 10.16 1.50 -5.62
CA HIS A 13 11.44 1.73 -4.93
C HIS A 13 12.12 3.06 -5.32
N GLU A 14 11.65 3.72 -6.36
CA GLU A 14 12.17 5.02 -6.80
C GLU A 14 11.60 6.21 -6.00
N PHE A 15 10.65 5.95 -5.10
CA PHE A 15 9.99 6.99 -4.31
C PHE A 15 10.58 7.14 -2.92
N SER A 16 10.48 8.36 -2.39
CA SER A 16 10.63 8.67 -0.97
C SER A 16 9.30 9.11 -0.38
N VAL A 17 9.05 8.72 0.84
CA VAL A 17 7.84 9.06 1.60
C VAL A 17 8.24 9.64 2.96
N LYS A 18 7.30 10.26 3.67
CA LYS A 18 7.54 10.77 5.02
C LYS A 18 7.16 9.74 6.06
N ASP A 19 7.99 9.60 7.10
CA ASP A 19 7.60 8.91 8.32
C ASP A 19 6.64 9.79 9.16
N PRO A 20 6.08 9.28 10.27
CA PRO A 20 5.17 10.08 11.12
C PRO A 20 5.79 11.34 11.71
N LYS A 21 7.12 11.41 11.78
CA LYS A 21 7.89 12.56 12.27
C LYS A 21 8.30 13.53 11.15
N GLY A 22 7.87 13.26 9.91
CA GLY A 22 8.18 14.10 8.75
C GLY A 22 9.55 13.87 8.12
N ARG A 23 10.30 12.84 8.54
CA ARG A 23 11.61 12.50 7.96
C ARG A 23 11.43 11.69 6.68
N ASP A 24 12.35 11.87 5.73
CA ASP A 24 12.33 11.10 4.48
C ASP A 24 12.71 9.64 4.69
N VAL A 25 11.90 8.74 4.11
CA VAL A 25 12.17 7.31 4.03
C VAL A 25 12.21 6.93 2.56
N ASN A 26 13.36 6.47 2.10
CA ASN A 26 13.51 5.99 0.74
C ASN A 26 12.98 4.55 0.66
N LEU A 27 12.08 4.30 -0.28
CA LEU A 27 11.45 2.99 -0.45
C LEU A 27 12.39 1.93 -1.05
N THR A 28 13.61 2.30 -1.46
CA THR A 28 14.67 1.32 -1.77
C THR A 28 15.00 0.41 -0.60
N THR A 29 14.74 0.86 0.63
CA THR A 29 14.88 0.05 1.85
C THR A 29 14.08 -1.26 1.80
N TYR A 30 13.01 -1.28 1.01
CA TYR A 30 12.12 -2.44 0.88
C TYR A 30 12.36 -3.28 -0.37
N LYS A 31 13.45 -3.05 -1.12
CA LYS A 31 13.82 -3.91 -2.26
C LYS A 31 13.92 -5.37 -1.84
N GLY A 32 13.44 -6.26 -2.70
CA GLY A 32 13.46 -7.70 -2.46
C GLY A 32 12.32 -8.19 -1.56
N LYS A 33 11.47 -7.30 -1.05
CA LYS A 33 10.26 -7.66 -0.30
C LYS A 33 9.02 -7.54 -1.18
N VAL A 34 8.06 -8.42 -0.95
CA VAL A 34 6.68 -8.24 -1.45
C VAL A 34 6.00 -7.21 -0.57
N LEU A 35 5.39 -6.19 -1.19
CA LEU A 35 4.77 -5.10 -0.46
C LEU A 35 3.25 -5.15 -0.57
N LEU A 36 2.58 -4.95 0.55
CA LEU A 36 1.15 -4.65 0.59
C LEU A 36 0.97 -3.18 0.99
N VAL A 37 0.63 -2.34 0.03
CA VAL A 37 0.45 -0.90 0.24
C VAL A 37 -1.03 -0.61 0.48
N VAL A 38 -1.35 0.09 1.55
CA VAL A 38 -2.74 0.33 1.97
C VAL A 38 -2.93 1.74 2.51
N ASN A 39 -4.02 2.42 2.11
CA ASN A 39 -4.43 3.66 2.73
C ASN A 39 -5.38 3.37 3.89
N VAL A 40 -5.00 3.82 5.08
CA VAL A 40 -5.65 3.46 6.33
C VAL A 40 -6.41 4.62 6.98
N ALA A 41 -7.37 4.28 7.84
CA ALA A 41 -8.14 5.22 8.64
C ALA A 41 -8.52 4.61 10.00
N SER A 42 -8.64 5.46 11.02
CA SER A 42 -8.92 5.06 12.41
C SER A 42 -10.41 5.02 12.78
N LYS A 43 -11.26 5.66 11.98
CA LYS A 43 -12.72 5.81 12.28
C LYS A 43 -13.62 5.32 11.14
N CYS A 44 -13.17 4.33 10.38
CA CYS A 44 -13.94 3.70 9.31
C CYS A 44 -14.61 2.42 9.80
N GLY A 45 -15.75 2.04 9.25
CA GLY A 45 -16.38 0.75 9.54
C GLY A 45 -15.50 -0.45 9.22
N PHE A 46 -14.55 -0.30 8.29
CA PHE A 46 -13.57 -1.34 7.94
C PHE A 46 -12.30 -1.33 8.80
N THR A 47 -12.14 -0.37 9.72
CA THR A 47 -10.91 -0.20 10.51
C THR A 47 -10.56 -1.46 11.30
N ASN A 48 -11.49 -1.97 12.11
CA ASN A 48 -11.21 -3.09 12.98
C ASN A 48 -10.84 -4.36 12.20
N SER A 49 -11.63 -4.73 11.20
CA SER A 49 -11.36 -5.93 10.41
C SER A 49 -10.06 -5.84 9.62
N ASN A 50 -9.79 -4.69 9.00
CA ASN A 50 -8.56 -4.52 8.22
C ASN A 50 -7.31 -4.51 9.08
N TYR A 51 -7.24 -3.71 10.14
CA TYR A 51 -6.05 -3.67 10.99
C TYR A 51 -5.77 -5.03 11.65
N THR A 52 -6.81 -5.71 12.16
CA THR A 52 -6.66 -7.05 12.72
C THR A 52 -6.07 -8.03 11.71
N GLN A 53 -6.61 -8.07 10.50
CA GLN A 53 -6.16 -9.00 9.48
C GLN A 53 -4.80 -8.60 8.86
N LEU A 54 -4.48 -7.31 8.74
CA LEU A 54 -3.15 -6.86 8.32
C LEU A 54 -2.09 -7.28 9.32
N THR A 55 -2.36 -7.12 10.62
CA THR A 55 -1.45 -7.55 11.69
C THR A 55 -1.26 -9.07 11.68
N GLU A 56 -2.32 -9.83 11.43
CA GLU A 56 -2.26 -11.29 11.29
C GLU A 56 -1.41 -11.71 10.08
N LEU A 57 -1.64 -11.13 8.91
CA LEU A 57 -0.82 -11.38 7.71
C LEU A 57 0.65 -11.04 7.96
N TYR A 58 0.90 -9.90 8.58
CA TYR A 58 2.26 -9.47 8.88
C TYR A 58 2.98 -10.45 9.80
N SER A 59 2.31 -10.89 10.87
CA SER A 59 2.84 -11.88 11.79
C SER A 59 3.22 -13.20 11.08
N ARG A 60 2.41 -13.65 10.13
CA ARG A 60 2.64 -14.90 9.38
C ARG A 60 3.77 -14.81 8.34
N TYR A 61 3.96 -13.64 7.74
CA TYR A 61 4.76 -13.51 6.51
C TYR A 61 5.92 -12.52 6.57
N LYS A 62 6.08 -11.73 7.65
CA LYS A 62 7.20 -10.77 7.77
C LYS A 62 8.57 -11.44 7.61
N ASP A 63 8.76 -12.60 8.23
CA ASP A 63 10.03 -13.36 8.15
C ASP A 63 10.20 -14.08 6.80
N LYS A 64 9.15 -14.12 5.98
CA LYS A 64 9.16 -14.67 4.61
C LYS A 64 9.34 -13.59 3.54
N GLY A 65 9.51 -12.32 3.94
CA GLY A 65 9.75 -11.21 3.04
C GLY A 65 8.55 -10.34 2.69
N LEU A 66 7.46 -10.40 3.47
CA LEU A 66 6.37 -9.44 3.38
C LEU A 66 6.72 -8.15 4.12
N GLU A 67 6.38 -7.00 3.52
CA GLU A 67 6.26 -5.73 4.21
C GLU A 67 4.89 -5.11 3.94
N ILE A 68 4.33 -4.43 4.94
CA ILE A 68 3.09 -3.66 4.79
C ILE A 68 3.42 -2.18 4.92
N LEU A 69 3.07 -1.40 3.90
CA LEU A 69 3.27 0.04 3.89
C LEU A 69 1.91 0.72 4.09
N ALA A 70 1.63 1.18 5.29
CA ALA A 70 0.35 1.78 5.65
C ALA A 70 0.44 3.31 5.63
N PHE A 71 -0.45 3.94 4.86
CA PHE A 71 -0.52 5.38 4.67
C PHE A 71 -1.83 5.93 5.22
N PRO A 72 -1.83 6.65 6.34
CA PRO A 72 -3.02 7.31 6.86
C PRO A 72 -3.53 8.38 5.87
N CYS A 73 -4.85 8.38 5.61
CA CYS A 73 -5.47 9.32 4.68
C CYS A 73 -6.81 9.81 5.21
N ASN A 74 -6.99 11.14 5.27
CA ASN A 74 -8.19 11.78 5.82
C ASN A 74 -9.21 12.25 4.76
N GLN A 75 -9.07 11.79 3.51
CA GLN A 75 -9.92 12.26 2.40
C GLN A 75 -11.32 11.63 2.35
N PHE A 76 -11.54 10.55 3.09
CA PHE A 76 -12.79 9.80 3.10
C PHE A 76 -13.58 10.10 4.39
N LEU A 77 -14.54 11.01 4.30
CA LEU A 77 -15.38 11.49 5.40
C LEU A 77 -14.62 11.89 6.67
N LYS A 78 -13.38 12.38 6.52
CA LYS A 78 -12.50 12.78 7.65
C LYS A 78 -12.33 11.65 8.69
N GLN A 79 -12.27 10.40 8.23
CA GLN A 79 -12.19 9.22 9.09
C GLN A 79 -10.77 8.91 9.60
N GLN A 80 -9.78 9.74 9.24
CA GLN A 80 -8.45 9.73 9.84
C GLN A 80 -8.11 11.11 10.42
N PRO A 81 -8.73 11.51 11.53
CA PRO A 81 -8.41 12.77 12.21
C PRO A 81 -7.03 12.71 12.88
N GLY A 82 -6.61 13.84 13.45
CA GLY A 82 -5.34 13.93 14.15
C GLY A 82 -4.12 14.01 13.22
N ASN A 83 -2.95 13.98 13.80
CA ASN A 83 -1.68 14.04 13.09
C ASN A 83 -1.13 12.64 12.74
N SER A 84 0.04 12.60 12.11
CA SER A 84 0.68 11.35 11.70
C SER A 84 1.13 10.47 12.87
N LEU A 85 1.64 11.08 13.95
CA LEU A 85 2.06 10.36 15.16
C LEU A 85 0.87 9.71 15.87
N GLU A 86 -0.27 10.40 15.94
CA GLU A 86 -1.50 9.83 16.50
C GLU A 86 -2.02 8.66 15.69
N ALA A 87 -1.90 8.71 14.37
CA ALA A 87 -2.25 7.59 13.50
C ALA A 87 -1.35 6.36 13.72
N GLU A 88 -0.05 6.57 13.84
CA GLU A 88 0.92 5.52 14.18
C GLU A 88 0.61 4.93 15.57
N GLN A 89 0.46 5.78 16.58
CA GLN A 89 0.15 5.36 17.95
C GLN A 89 -1.15 4.53 18.00
N PHE A 90 -2.18 4.95 17.29
CA PHE A 90 -3.43 4.22 17.19
C PHE A 90 -3.23 2.79 16.65
N ALA A 91 -2.51 2.63 15.54
CA ALA A 91 -2.24 1.34 14.94
C ALA A 91 -1.40 0.44 15.86
N CYS A 92 -0.34 0.99 16.45
CA CYS A 92 0.58 0.26 17.32
C CYS A 92 -0.08 -0.16 18.64
N THR A 93 -0.81 0.74 19.30
CA THR A 93 -1.39 0.45 20.64
C THR A 93 -2.62 -0.42 20.54
N ARG A 94 -3.52 -0.14 19.59
CA ARG A 94 -4.81 -0.83 19.50
C ARG A 94 -4.72 -2.17 18.76
N TYR A 95 -3.90 -2.25 17.71
CA TYR A 95 -3.84 -3.43 16.85
C TYR A 95 -2.48 -4.13 16.84
N LYS A 96 -1.51 -3.64 17.63
CA LYS A 96 -0.16 -4.21 17.70
C LYS A 96 0.52 -4.24 16.31
N ALA A 97 0.25 -3.22 15.50
CA ALA A 97 0.88 -3.09 14.20
C ALA A 97 2.40 -2.90 14.36
N GLU A 98 3.18 -3.82 13.82
CA GLU A 98 4.65 -3.77 13.80
C GLU A 98 5.19 -3.32 12.44
N TYR A 99 4.31 -3.22 11.44
CA TYR A 99 4.66 -2.73 10.10
C TYR A 99 4.68 -1.20 10.04
N PRO A 100 5.40 -0.60 9.06
CA PRO A 100 5.50 0.84 8.92
C PRO A 100 4.15 1.54 8.75
N ILE A 101 3.89 2.53 9.62
CA ILE A 101 2.83 3.52 9.44
C ILE A 101 3.52 4.83 9.04
N PHE A 102 3.23 5.33 7.85
CA PHE A 102 3.87 6.53 7.32
C PHE A 102 3.13 7.83 7.69
N GLY A 103 3.69 8.94 7.29
CA GLY A 103 3.04 10.24 7.40
C GLY A 103 1.72 10.27 6.62
N LYS A 104 0.77 11.08 7.07
CA LYS A 104 -0.53 11.25 6.39
C LYS A 104 -0.33 11.80 4.98
N ILE A 105 -1.06 11.25 4.03
CA ILE A 105 -0.98 11.64 2.63
C ILE A 105 -2.36 11.90 2.03
N ARG A 106 -2.36 12.47 0.82
CA ARG A 106 -3.51 12.51 -0.07
C ARG A 106 -3.34 11.46 -1.17
N VAL A 107 -4.39 10.70 -1.42
CA VAL A 107 -4.40 9.63 -2.44
C VAL A 107 -5.18 10.02 -3.70
N ASN A 108 -5.90 11.14 -3.67
CA ASN A 108 -6.67 11.71 -4.78
C ASN A 108 -6.51 13.23 -4.87
N GLY A 109 -6.78 13.77 -6.06
CA GLY A 109 -6.75 15.22 -6.33
C GLY A 109 -5.35 15.73 -6.70
N PRO A 110 -5.19 17.07 -6.85
CA PRO A 110 -3.95 17.68 -7.36
C PRO A 110 -2.75 17.43 -6.46
N ASN A 111 -2.97 17.29 -5.15
CA ASN A 111 -1.93 17.06 -4.15
C ASN A 111 -1.77 15.57 -3.80
N THR A 112 -2.11 14.67 -4.71
CA THR A 112 -1.87 13.23 -4.54
C THR A 112 -0.37 12.96 -4.36
N ALA A 113 -0.03 12.18 -3.33
CA ALA A 113 1.36 11.77 -3.09
C ALA A 113 1.93 11.04 -4.32
N PRO A 114 3.20 11.32 -4.71
CA PRO A 114 3.82 10.72 -5.90
C PRO A 114 3.71 9.19 -5.94
N VAL A 115 3.97 8.51 -4.83
CA VAL A 115 3.81 7.05 -4.73
C VAL A 115 2.40 6.58 -5.08
N TYR A 116 1.35 7.32 -4.70
CA TYR A 116 -0.02 6.98 -5.05
C TYR A 116 -0.39 7.35 -6.51
N LYS A 117 0.26 8.35 -7.10
CA LYS A 117 0.15 8.59 -8.55
C LYS A 117 0.68 7.38 -9.32
N PHE A 118 1.85 6.87 -8.93
CA PHE A 118 2.46 5.68 -9.50
C PHE A 118 1.56 4.44 -9.35
N LEU A 119 1.10 4.13 -8.13
CA LEU A 119 0.24 2.97 -7.87
C LEU A 119 -1.03 3.00 -8.72
N LYS A 120 -1.71 4.14 -8.79
CA LYS A 120 -2.94 4.33 -9.56
C LYS A 120 -2.72 4.27 -11.07
N ALA A 121 -1.58 4.75 -11.56
CA ALA A 121 -1.22 4.69 -12.97
C ALA A 121 -0.94 3.24 -13.43
N ASN A 122 -0.32 2.44 -12.56
CA ASN A 122 0.03 1.06 -12.86
C ASN A 122 -1.15 0.08 -12.71
N LYS A 123 -2.08 0.32 -11.78
CA LYS A 123 -3.30 -0.49 -11.61
C LYS A 123 -4.50 0.41 -11.33
N SER A 124 -5.36 0.54 -12.33
CA SER A 124 -6.67 1.18 -12.16
C SER A 124 -7.60 0.28 -11.35
N GLY A 125 -8.62 0.89 -10.75
CA GLY A 125 -9.70 0.16 -10.10
C GLY A 125 -10.91 0.01 -11.02
N PHE A 126 -11.96 -0.60 -10.50
CA PHE A 126 -13.26 -0.60 -11.15
C PHE A 126 -13.75 0.84 -11.38
N LEU A 127 -14.09 1.19 -12.61
CA LEU A 127 -14.51 2.55 -13.01
C LEU A 127 -13.44 3.65 -12.75
N GLY A 128 -12.19 3.38 -13.10
CA GLY A 128 -11.12 4.37 -13.16
C GLY A 128 -10.06 4.27 -12.05
N SER A 129 -9.07 5.17 -12.10
CA SER A 129 -7.88 5.11 -11.24
C SER A 129 -8.10 5.66 -9.82
N ARG A 130 -9.11 6.52 -9.61
CA ARG A 130 -9.39 7.16 -8.33
C ARG A 130 -9.53 6.14 -7.20
N ILE A 131 -8.90 6.39 -6.05
CA ILE A 131 -9.14 5.62 -4.83
C ILE A 131 -10.56 5.93 -4.33
N LYS A 132 -11.37 4.88 -4.18
CA LYS A 132 -12.80 5.04 -3.86
C LYS A 132 -13.07 5.20 -2.37
N TRP A 133 -12.27 4.55 -1.52
CA TRP A 133 -12.46 4.55 -0.07
C TRP A 133 -11.19 4.16 0.71
N ASN A 134 -11.27 4.24 2.04
CA ASN A 134 -10.24 3.71 2.94
C ASN A 134 -9.99 2.22 2.68
N PHE A 135 -8.80 1.75 2.99
CA PHE A 135 -8.37 0.35 2.87
C PHE A 135 -8.41 -0.22 1.45
N THR A 136 -8.18 0.61 0.44
CA THR A 136 -7.75 0.12 -0.87
C THR A 136 -6.33 -0.41 -0.75
N LYS A 137 -6.05 -1.56 -1.35
CA LYS A 137 -4.77 -2.25 -1.23
C LYS A 137 -4.14 -2.44 -2.60
N PHE A 138 -2.80 -2.36 -2.63
CA PHE A 138 -2.00 -2.69 -3.80
C PHE A 138 -0.97 -3.74 -3.40
N LEU A 139 -0.91 -4.84 -4.15
CA LEU A 139 0.13 -5.84 -4.02
C LEU A 139 1.25 -5.51 -5.00
N VAL A 140 2.49 -5.47 -4.50
CA VAL A 140 3.68 -5.09 -5.26
C VAL A 140 4.72 -6.20 -5.11
N ASP A 141 5.38 -6.57 -6.21
CA ASP A 141 6.39 -7.62 -6.22
C ASP A 141 7.74 -7.14 -5.63
N LYS A 142 8.69 -8.07 -5.56
CA LYS A 142 10.04 -7.83 -5.02
C LYS A 142 10.84 -6.80 -5.83
N GLU A 143 10.52 -6.64 -7.10
CA GLU A 143 11.13 -5.67 -8.04
C GLU A 143 10.45 -4.31 -7.97
N GLY A 144 9.36 -4.19 -7.20
CA GLY A 144 8.64 -2.93 -7.01
C GLY A 144 7.55 -2.67 -8.05
N LYS A 145 7.14 -3.68 -8.82
CA LYS A 145 6.06 -3.58 -9.80
C LYS A 145 4.71 -3.89 -9.18
N VAL A 146 3.70 -3.12 -9.54
CA VAL A 146 2.34 -3.30 -9.02
C VAL A 146 1.69 -4.51 -9.70
N LEU A 147 1.41 -5.55 -8.94
CA LEU A 147 0.79 -6.78 -9.43
C LEU A 147 -0.73 -6.64 -9.50
N LYS A 148 -1.35 -6.19 -8.41
CA LYS A 148 -2.81 -6.15 -8.30
C LYS A 148 -3.29 -5.03 -7.37
N ARG A 149 -4.50 -4.56 -7.63
CA ARG A 149 -5.23 -3.63 -6.77
C ARG A 149 -6.50 -4.30 -6.25
N TYR A 150 -6.79 -4.09 -4.98
CA TYR A 150 -7.99 -4.61 -4.32
C TYR A 150 -8.82 -3.46 -3.74
N GLY A 151 -10.12 -3.56 -3.89
CA GLY A 151 -11.05 -2.60 -3.31
C GLY A 151 -11.14 -2.67 -1.78
N PRO A 152 -11.81 -1.71 -1.16
CA PRO A 152 -11.95 -1.64 0.29
C PRO A 152 -12.68 -2.83 0.91
N THR A 153 -13.62 -3.44 0.19
CA THR A 153 -14.40 -4.60 0.65
C THR A 153 -13.64 -5.92 0.59
N THR A 154 -12.51 -5.97 -0.13
CA THR A 154 -11.64 -7.16 -0.15
C THR A 154 -10.83 -7.22 1.14
N SER A 155 -11.08 -8.25 1.96
CA SER A 155 -10.38 -8.41 3.23
C SER A 155 -8.89 -8.74 3.04
N PRO A 156 -8.00 -8.31 3.95
CA PRO A 156 -6.58 -8.64 3.83
C PRO A 156 -6.30 -10.14 3.76
N LEU A 157 -6.98 -10.97 4.53
CA LEU A 157 -6.77 -12.43 4.50
C LEU A 157 -7.22 -13.06 3.18
N SER A 158 -8.19 -12.49 2.47
CA SER A 158 -8.63 -13.04 1.18
C SER A 158 -7.59 -12.92 0.06
N ILE A 159 -6.56 -12.09 0.23
CA ILE A 159 -5.45 -11.95 -0.71
C ILE A 159 -4.23 -12.84 -0.37
N GLU A 160 -4.32 -13.62 0.72
CA GLU A 160 -3.22 -14.43 1.24
C GLU A 160 -2.66 -15.42 0.20
N VAL A 161 -3.51 -16.03 -0.62
CA VAL A 161 -3.06 -16.99 -1.65
C VAL A 161 -2.12 -16.34 -2.64
N LEU A 162 -2.49 -15.20 -3.22
CA LEU A 162 -1.63 -14.50 -4.18
C LEU A 162 -0.38 -13.93 -3.52
N LEU A 163 -0.50 -13.46 -2.29
CA LEU A 163 0.60 -12.97 -1.49
C LEU A 163 1.61 -14.10 -1.21
N SER A 164 1.15 -15.29 -0.79
CA SER A 164 2.02 -16.43 -0.52
C SER A 164 2.72 -16.94 -1.78
N LEU A 165 2.03 -16.93 -2.93
CA LEU A 165 2.64 -17.24 -4.23
C LEU A 165 3.74 -16.24 -4.58
N SER A 166 3.50 -14.94 -4.40
CA SER A 166 4.48 -13.89 -4.67
C SER A 166 5.72 -13.98 -3.75
N LEU A 167 5.55 -14.53 -2.55
CA LEU A 167 6.64 -14.75 -1.58
C LEU A 167 7.45 -16.02 -1.86
N SER A 168 6.76 -17.13 -2.16
CA SER A 168 7.39 -18.46 -2.28
C SER A 168 8.11 -18.68 -3.61
N LEU A 169 7.69 -17.98 -4.65
CA LEU A 169 8.25 -18.13 -5.98
C LEU A 169 9.09 -16.89 -6.30
N SER A 170 10.32 -17.09 -6.75
CA SER A 170 11.07 -16.06 -7.50
C SER A 170 10.45 -15.92 -8.91
N LEU A 171 9.12 -15.79 -8.94
CA LEU A 171 8.38 -15.58 -10.17
C LEU A 171 8.61 -14.17 -10.66
N SER A 172 8.98 -14.05 -11.92
CA SER A 172 8.98 -12.78 -12.60
C SER A 172 7.55 -12.22 -12.68
N TYR A 173 7.42 -10.92 -12.83
CA TYR A 173 6.14 -10.24 -13.10
C TYR A 173 5.32 -10.95 -14.21
N ASN A 174 6.00 -11.45 -15.26
CA ASN A 174 5.36 -12.14 -16.38
C ASN A 174 4.80 -13.51 -16.00
N ASP A 175 5.47 -14.24 -15.11
CA ASP A 175 4.99 -15.55 -14.64
C ASP A 175 3.74 -15.39 -13.77
N ILE A 176 3.72 -14.33 -12.93
CA ILE A 176 2.55 -14.02 -12.11
C ILE A 176 1.38 -13.57 -12.97
N LYS A 177 1.60 -12.74 -14.00
CA LYS A 177 0.56 -12.37 -14.97
C LYS A 177 -0.06 -13.61 -15.65
N ARG A 178 0.78 -14.51 -16.10
CA ARG A 178 0.33 -15.76 -16.72
C ARG A 178 -0.48 -16.62 -15.75
N ALA A 179 -0.05 -16.72 -14.49
CA ALA A 179 -0.80 -17.44 -13.45
C ALA A 179 -2.15 -16.81 -13.11
N LEU A 180 -2.29 -15.50 -13.32
CA LEU A 180 -3.55 -14.76 -13.12
C LEU A 180 -4.47 -14.77 -14.35
N GLY A 181 -4.04 -15.35 -15.48
CA GLY A 181 -4.79 -15.31 -16.74
C GLY A 181 -4.83 -13.90 -17.36
N GLU A 182 -3.95 -13.02 -16.98
CA GLU A 182 -3.78 -11.67 -17.54
C GLU A 182 -2.71 -11.77 -18.65
N ALA A 183 -3.17 -12.08 -19.89
CA ALA A 183 -2.31 -12.08 -21.07
C ALA A 183 -2.02 -10.64 -21.54
#